data_439ea8a884e883df9a71a672b5f07d8b
#
_entry.id   439ea8a884e883df9a71a672b5f07d8b
#
_cell.length_a   1.000
_cell.length_b   1.000
_cell.length_c   1.000
_cell.angle_alpha   90.00
_cell.angle_beta   90.00
_cell.angle_gamma   90.00
#
_symmetry.space_group_name_H-M   'P 1'
#
loop_
_entity.id
_entity.type
_entity.pdbx_description
1 polymer ?
#
loop_
_entity_poly.entity_id
_entity_poly.type
_entity_poly.pdbx_seq_one_letter_code
_entity_poly.pdbx_strand_id
1 'polypeptide(L)'
;MKYYFKKLGHQELGSVGANGKANRGRYIYISKDLSVLEFFPPLSSVITNDCALLPIIPLYMNKKVYCNYVYHNDKLTSACGTRNEYRIYLNADIEDNELLMKTNDIIIMKKDEITLDDEVQAIYFFDVEK
;
A
#
# COMPACT_ATOMS: atom_id res chain seq x y z
N MET A 1 1.10 -16.05 5.88
CA MET A 1 1.87 -15.54 4.71
C MET A 1 2.95 -14.61 5.21
N LYS A 2 4.21 -14.86 4.81
CA LYS A 2 5.35 -14.00 5.17
C LYS A 2 5.75 -13.03 4.06
N TYR A 3 5.37 -13.33 2.84
CA TYR A 3 5.71 -12.54 1.65
C TYR A 3 4.47 -12.22 0.86
N TYR A 4 4.48 -11.04 0.26
CA TYR A 4 3.45 -10.61 -0.66
C TYR A 4 4.11 -10.07 -1.93
N PHE A 5 3.68 -10.59 -3.07
CA PHE A 5 4.19 -10.21 -4.39
C PHE A 5 3.05 -9.63 -5.19
N LYS A 6 3.29 -8.52 -5.84
CA LYS A 6 2.28 -7.91 -6.69
C LYS A 6 2.90 -7.23 -7.90
N LYS A 7 2.36 -7.55 -9.07
CA LYS A 7 2.70 -6.84 -10.30
C LYS A 7 1.81 -5.61 -10.40
N LEU A 8 2.41 -4.43 -10.58
CA LEU A 8 1.67 -3.18 -10.63
C LEU A 8 0.91 -3.03 -11.93
N GLY A 9 -0.37 -2.71 -11.82
CA GLY A 9 -1.24 -2.44 -12.95
C GLY A 9 -1.24 -0.96 -13.34
N HIS A 10 -1.70 -0.69 -14.54
CA HIS A 10 -1.74 0.66 -15.08
C HIS A 10 -2.62 1.61 -14.26
N GLN A 11 -3.76 1.12 -13.76
CA GLN A 11 -4.72 1.96 -13.05
C GLN A 11 -4.24 2.41 -11.66
N GLU A 12 -3.37 1.63 -11.05
CA GLU A 12 -2.89 1.89 -9.69
C GLU A 12 -2.02 3.12 -9.60
N LEU A 13 -1.20 3.34 -10.61
CA LEU A 13 -0.15 4.36 -10.56
C LEU A 13 -0.61 5.73 -11.09
N GLY A 14 -1.81 5.80 -11.64
CA GLY A 14 -2.31 7.03 -12.23
C GLY A 14 -1.48 7.51 -13.40
N SER A 15 -1.72 8.72 -13.83
CA SER A 15 -0.98 9.34 -14.94
C SER A 15 0.11 10.26 -14.41
N VAL A 16 1.15 10.43 -15.22
CA VAL A 16 2.24 11.37 -14.95
C VAL A 16 2.08 12.56 -15.88
N GLY A 17 2.14 13.77 -15.32
CA GLY A 17 2.02 15.00 -16.08
C GLY A 17 3.27 15.32 -16.89
N ALA A 18 3.18 16.36 -17.72
CA ALA A 18 4.29 16.80 -18.58
C ALA A 18 5.53 17.22 -17.77
N ASN A 19 5.35 17.58 -16.52
CA ASN A 19 6.45 17.96 -15.62
C ASN A 19 7.09 16.76 -14.90
N GLY A 20 6.69 15.53 -15.24
CA GLY A 20 7.19 14.32 -14.62
C GLY A 20 6.57 13.99 -13.26
N LYS A 21 5.59 14.76 -12.80
CA LYS A 21 4.91 14.51 -11.53
C LYS A 21 3.59 13.79 -11.75
N ALA A 22 3.21 12.95 -10.78
CA ALA A 22 1.93 12.27 -10.81
C ALA A 22 0.78 13.29 -10.73
N ASN A 23 -0.25 13.12 -11.56
CA ASN A 23 -1.41 14.01 -11.59
C ASN A 23 -2.37 13.79 -10.43
N ARG A 24 -2.25 12.68 -9.73
CA ARG A 24 -3.09 12.33 -8.58
C ARG A 24 -2.33 11.34 -7.69
N GLY A 25 -2.87 11.10 -6.51
CA GLY A 25 -2.27 10.15 -5.58
C GLY A 25 -2.04 8.79 -6.22
N ARG A 26 -0.88 8.24 -5.99
CA ARG A 26 -0.48 6.92 -6.47
C ARG A 26 -0.73 5.91 -5.37
N TYR A 27 -1.16 4.71 -5.73
CA TYR A 27 -1.45 3.68 -4.75
C TYR A 27 -1.19 2.29 -5.29
N ILE A 28 -1.04 1.34 -4.37
CA ILE A 28 -0.98 -0.09 -4.67
C ILE A 28 -2.33 -0.70 -4.29
N TYR A 29 -2.95 -1.39 -5.23
CA TYR A 29 -4.21 -2.08 -5.02
C TYR A 29 -3.95 -3.38 -4.27
N ILE A 30 -4.70 -3.64 -3.21
CA ILE A 30 -4.55 -4.86 -2.41
C ILE A 30 -5.76 -5.77 -2.63
N SER A 31 -5.52 -7.03 -2.94
CA SER A 31 -6.56 -8.02 -3.15
C SER A 31 -7.42 -8.20 -1.90
N LYS A 32 -8.71 -8.50 -2.09
CA LYS A 32 -9.64 -8.81 -1.00
C LYS A 32 -9.60 -10.27 -0.55
N ASP A 33 -8.71 -11.09 -1.10
CA ASP A 33 -8.54 -12.45 -0.62
C ASP A 33 -8.13 -12.45 0.85
N LEU A 34 -8.74 -13.32 1.65
CA LEU A 34 -8.48 -13.38 3.08
C LEU A 34 -7.01 -13.63 3.39
N SER A 35 -6.35 -14.49 2.62
CA SER A 35 -4.92 -14.76 2.82
C SER A 35 -4.04 -13.53 2.59
N VAL A 36 -4.44 -12.64 1.69
CA VAL A 36 -3.75 -11.37 1.45
C VAL A 36 -4.07 -10.38 2.57
N LEU A 37 -5.33 -10.25 2.96
CA LEU A 37 -5.73 -9.31 4.00
C LEU A 37 -5.13 -9.64 5.37
N GLU A 38 -4.89 -10.91 5.65
CA GLU A 38 -4.22 -11.35 6.89
C GLU A 38 -2.76 -10.90 6.97
N PHE A 39 -2.14 -10.60 5.84
CA PHE A 39 -0.79 -10.06 5.78
C PHE A 39 -0.71 -8.62 6.31
N PHE A 40 -1.81 -7.88 6.25
CA PHE A 40 -1.89 -6.48 6.65
C PHE A 40 -2.71 -6.32 7.94
N PRO A 41 -2.63 -5.16 8.62
CA PRO A 41 -3.45 -4.93 9.81
C PRO A 41 -4.94 -5.00 9.49
N PRO A 42 -5.76 -5.53 10.40
CA PRO A 42 -7.21 -5.59 10.16
C PRO A 42 -7.81 -4.18 10.14
N LEU A 43 -8.70 -3.94 9.18
CA LEU A 43 -9.47 -2.70 9.09
C LEU A 43 -10.95 -3.01 9.25
N SER A 44 -11.68 -2.07 9.85
CA SER A 44 -13.11 -2.23 10.09
C SER A 44 -13.92 -2.00 8.82
N SER A 45 -14.90 -2.86 8.57
CA SER A 45 -15.84 -2.67 7.46
C SER A 45 -17.01 -1.74 7.82
N VAL A 46 -17.15 -1.39 9.11
CA VAL A 46 -18.23 -0.50 9.56
C VAL A 46 -17.78 0.95 9.72
N ILE A 47 -16.47 1.19 9.73
CA ILE A 47 -15.92 2.55 9.73
C ILE A 47 -15.67 2.96 8.28
N THR A 48 -16.17 4.14 7.91
CA THR A 48 -15.94 4.66 6.56
C THR A 48 -14.47 5.00 6.37
N ASN A 49 -13.85 4.40 5.37
CA ASN A 49 -12.44 4.61 5.00
C ASN A 49 -11.47 4.40 6.18
N ASP A 50 -11.69 3.33 6.94
CA ASP A 50 -10.77 2.97 8.02
C ASP A 50 -9.35 2.80 7.48
N CYS A 51 -8.37 3.20 8.25
CA CYS A 51 -6.98 3.21 7.81
C CYS A 51 -6.00 2.84 8.92
N ALA A 52 -4.82 2.43 8.50
CA ALA A 52 -3.69 2.17 9.40
C ALA A 52 -2.41 2.67 8.73
N LEU A 53 -1.45 3.10 9.54
CA LEU A 53 -0.11 3.42 9.04
C LEU A 53 0.73 2.15 9.05
N LEU A 54 1.28 1.81 7.89
CA LEU A 54 2.19 0.68 7.76
C LEU A 54 3.62 1.14 7.96
N PRO A 55 4.35 0.61 8.95
CA PRO A 55 5.79 0.84 9.05
C PRO A 55 6.48 0.01 7.96
N ILE A 56 7.18 0.68 7.07
CA ILE A 56 7.81 0.07 5.89
C ILE A 56 9.29 0.41 5.88
N ILE A 57 10.12 -0.60 5.61
CA ILE A 57 11.56 -0.42 5.41
C ILE A 57 11.86 -0.79 3.97
N PRO A 58 11.99 0.21 3.06
CA PRO A 58 12.40 -0.07 1.70
C PRO A 58 13.86 -0.53 1.66
N LEU A 59 14.14 -1.61 0.93
CA LEU A 59 15.49 -2.16 0.85
C LEU A 59 16.46 -1.24 0.10
N TYR A 60 15.92 -0.34 -0.73
CA TYR A 60 16.71 0.65 -1.46
C TYR A 60 16.91 1.95 -0.67
N MET A 61 16.39 2.01 0.55
CA MET A 61 16.57 3.12 1.48
C MET A 61 17.02 2.57 2.83
N ASN A 62 17.71 3.39 3.59
CA ASN A 62 18.23 2.97 4.88
C ASN A 62 17.44 3.60 6.03
N LYS A 63 16.13 3.70 5.87
CA LYS A 63 15.25 4.28 6.89
C LYS A 63 13.84 3.65 6.84
N LYS A 64 13.14 3.75 7.95
CA LYS A 64 11.74 3.35 8.05
C LYS A 64 10.84 4.51 7.59
N VAL A 65 9.88 4.21 6.74
CA VAL A 65 8.87 5.14 6.26
C VAL A 65 7.48 4.61 6.60
N TYR A 66 6.47 5.46 6.49
CA TYR A 66 5.09 5.08 6.80
C TYR A 66 4.20 5.36 5.59
N CYS A 67 3.37 4.38 5.24
CA CYS A 67 2.37 4.54 4.19
C CYS A 67 0.99 4.25 4.74
N ASN A 68 -0.01 4.98 4.27
CA ASN A 68 -1.40 4.74 4.66
C ASN A 68 -1.95 3.53 3.93
N TYR A 69 -2.53 2.61 4.69
CA TYR A 69 -3.28 1.46 4.21
C TYR A 69 -4.75 1.73 4.51
N VAL A 70 -5.58 1.83 3.49
CA VAL A 70 -6.96 2.30 3.60
C VAL A 70 -7.92 1.31 2.98
N TYR A 71 -9.03 1.03 3.67
CA TYR A 71 -10.17 0.32 3.10
C TYR A 71 -11.19 1.34 2.61
N HIS A 72 -11.31 1.47 1.29
CA HIS A 72 -12.28 2.36 0.67
C HIS A 72 -13.64 1.68 0.56
N ASN A 73 -14.56 2.09 1.42
CA ASN A 73 -15.92 1.59 1.47
C ASN A 73 -16.99 2.71 1.45
N ASP A 74 -16.56 3.95 1.25
CA ASP A 74 -17.44 5.12 1.28
C ASP A 74 -18.50 5.07 0.18
N LYS A 75 -18.21 4.42 -0.94
CA LYS A 75 -19.12 4.30 -2.06
C LYS A 75 -20.19 3.22 -1.88
N LEU A 76 -20.05 2.34 -0.90
CA LEU A 76 -21.04 1.30 -0.64
C LEU A 76 -22.34 1.86 -0.08
N THR A 77 -22.30 3.01 0.57
CA THR A 77 -23.46 3.64 1.20
C THR A 77 -24.14 4.68 0.33
N SER A 78 -23.57 5.01 -0.83
CA SER A 78 -24.15 5.99 -1.74
C SER A 78 -24.94 5.30 -2.86
N ALA A 79 -25.91 5.98 -3.44
CA ALA A 79 -26.76 5.42 -4.50
C ALA A 79 -25.98 5.03 -5.77
N CYS A 80 -24.80 5.63 -5.97
CA CYS A 80 -23.93 5.34 -7.12
C CYS A 80 -22.65 4.61 -6.71
N GLY A 81 -22.58 4.14 -5.46
CA GLY A 81 -21.33 3.67 -4.90
C GLY A 81 -21.02 2.22 -5.20
N THR A 82 -19.83 1.98 -5.75
CA THR A 82 -19.34 0.62 -6.03
C THR A 82 -17.97 0.37 -5.44
N ARG A 83 -17.36 1.37 -4.81
CA ARG A 83 -16.00 1.24 -4.30
C ARG A 83 -15.97 0.37 -3.04
N ASN A 84 -15.23 -0.72 -3.12
CA ASN A 84 -15.00 -1.66 -2.03
C ASN A 84 -13.60 -2.23 -2.26
N GLU A 85 -12.57 -1.50 -1.84
CA GLU A 85 -11.20 -1.83 -2.19
C GLU A 85 -10.21 -1.39 -1.14
N TYR A 86 -9.11 -2.14 -1.04
CA TYR A 86 -7.99 -1.82 -0.17
C TYR A 86 -6.85 -1.22 -0.98
N ARG A 87 -6.22 -0.17 -0.44
CA ARG A 87 -5.12 0.53 -1.09
C ARG A 87 -4.00 0.85 -0.11
N ILE A 88 -2.76 0.75 -0.56
CA ILE A 88 -1.61 1.35 0.11
C ILE A 88 -1.22 2.58 -0.70
N TYR A 89 -1.25 3.75 -0.06
CA TYR A 89 -0.89 5.00 -0.74
C TYR A 89 0.61 5.21 -0.71
N LEU A 90 1.17 5.47 -1.88
CA LEU A 90 2.57 5.82 -2.05
C LEU A 90 2.75 7.30 -1.73
N ASN A 91 3.94 7.65 -1.23
CA ASN A 91 4.27 9.03 -0.88
C ASN A 91 5.71 9.32 -1.28
N ALA A 92 6.14 10.57 -1.08
CA ALA A 92 7.48 11.01 -1.44
C ALA A 92 8.59 10.34 -0.62
N ASP A 93 8.24 9.71 0.50
CA ASP A 93 9.22 9.01 1.33
C ASP A 93 9.58 7.65 0.76
N ILE A 94 8.69 7.01 0.02
CA ILE A 94 8.90 5.67 -0.53
C ILE A 94 9.28 5.68 -2.00
N GLU A 95 8.89 6.70 -2.76
CA GLU A 95 9.32 6.86 -4.15
C GLU A 95 9.65 8.32 -4.45
N ASP A 96 10.68 8.52 -5.24
CA ASP A 96 11.11 9.84 -5.71
C ASP A 96 11.24 9.82 -7.24
N ASN A 97 11.78 10.89 -7.81
CA ASN A 97 11.94 11.01 -9.26
C ASN A 97 12.88 9.95 -9.86
N GLU A 98 13.83 9.46 -9.06
CA GLU A 98 14.80 8.45 -9.51
C GLU A 98 14.24 7.04 -9.35
N LEU A 99 13.35 6.84 -8.39
CA LEU A 99 12.79 5.53 -8.05
C LEU A 99 11.28 5.50 -8.23
N LEU A 100 10.79 6.07 -9.32
CA LEU A 100 9.37 6.05 -9.61
C LEU A 100 8.93 4.64 -10.03
N MET A 101 7.93 4.10 -9.35
CA MET A 101 7.36 2.81 -9.70
C MET A 101 6.56 2.93 -10.99
N LYS A 102 6.62 1.89 -11.82
CA LYS A 102 5.99 1.87 -13.14
C LYS A 102 5.11 0.65 -13.29
N THR A 103 4.19 0.71 -14.24
CA THR A 103 3.39 -0.44 -14.64
C THR A 103 4.30 -1.62 -14.99
N ASN A 104 3.93 -2.79 -14.54
CA ASN A 104 4.66 -4.06 -14.67
C ASN A 104 5.84 -4.23 -13.70
N ASP A 105 6.19 -3.24 -12.91
CA ASP A 105 7.12 -3.45 -11.80
C ASP A 105 6.50 -4.41 -10.79
N ILE A 106 7.33 -5.19 -10.13
CA ILE A 106 6.88 -6.16 -9.13
C ILE A 106 7.22 -5.64 -7.75
N ILE A 107 6.19 -5.50 -6.91
CA ILE A 107 6.36 -5.17 -5.50
C ILE A 107 6.57 -6.46 -4.73
N ILE A 108 7.58 -6.45 -3.87
CA ILE A 108 7.89 -7.56 -2.98
C ILE A 108 7.86 -7.03 -1.55
N MET A 109 7.01 -7.60 -0.72
CA MET A 109 6.93 -7.24 0.69
C MET A 109 7.18 -8.46 1.56
N LYS A 110 7.99 -8.29 2.59
CA LYS A 110 8.20 -9.29 3.63
C LYS A 110 7.69 -8.75 4.94
N LYS A 111 6.85 -9.52 5.60
CA LYS A 111 6.33 -9.16 6.91
C LYS A 111 7.19 -9.76 8.01
N ASP A 112 7.68 -8.94 8.90
CA ASP A 112 8.30 -9.35 10.15
C ASP A 112 7.50 -8.79 11.33
N GLU A 113 7.60 -9.48 12.46
CA GLU A 113 6.94 -9.04 13.69
C GLU A 113 8.00 -8.77 14.74
N ILE A 114 7.87 -7.63 15.41
CA ILE A 114 8.72 -7.26 16.53
C ILE A 114 7.86 -7.07 17.78
N THR A 115 8.42 -7.35 18.93
CA THR A 115 7.74 -7.14 20.21
C THR A 115 8.34 -5.93 20.91
N LEU A 116 7.50 -4.91 21.14
CA LEU A 116 7.85 -3.71 21.88
C LEU A 116 6.82 -3.50 22.99
N ASP A 117 7.29 -3.37 24.23
CA ASP A 117 6.41 -3.12 25.40
C ASP A 117 5.27 -4.13 25.51
N ASP A 118 5.58 -5.41 25.31
CA ASP A 118 4.64 -6.54 25.30
C ASP A 118 3.60 -6.51 24.17
N GLU A 119 3.75 -5.61 23.21
CA GLU A 119 2.92 -5.56 22.00
C GLU A 119 3.67 -6.08 20.79
N VAL A 120 2.99 -6.88 19.98
CA VAL A 120 3.53 -7.37 18.70
C VAL A 120 3.19 -6.36 17.62
N GLN A 121 4.21 -5.88 16.93
CA GLN A 121 4.06 -4.95 15.82
C GLN A 121 4.59 -5.55 14.54
N ALA A 122 3.85 -5.39 13.44
CA ALA A 122 4.30 -5.80 12.12
C ALA A 122 5.14 -4.72 11.48
N ILE A 123 6.25 -5.13 10.87
CA ILE A 123 7.09 -4.28 10.03
C ILE A 123 7.19 -4.94 8.66
N TYR A 124 7.09 -4.14 7.61
CA TYR A 124 7.11 -4.61 6.24
C TYR A 124 8.40 -4.17 5.54
N PHE A 125 9.22 -5.13 5.15
CA PHE A 125 10.33 -4.86 4.24
C PHE A 125 9.77 -4.77 2.83
N PHE A 126 10.26 -3.82 2.05
CA PHE A 126 9.68 -3.48 0.77
C PHE A 126 10.76 -3.35 -0.29
N ASP A 127 10.54 -3.97 -1.43
CA ASP A 127 11.42 -3.85 -2.57
C ASP A 127 10.62 -3.77 -3.87
N VAL A 128 11.23 -3.22 -4.88
CA VAL A 128 10.63 -3.07 -6.21
C VAL A 128 11.55 -3.72 -7.22
N GLU A 129 11.05 -4.70 -7.94
CA GLU A 129 11.76 -5.32 -9.05
C GLU A 129 11.28 -4.71 -10.36
N LYS A 130 12.20 -4.07 -11.05
CA LYS A 130 11.94 -3.39 -12.31
C LYS A 130 11.83 -4.33 -13.49
#